data_54a30feb00c1af045d049b1722fa96d7
#
_entry.id   54a30feb00c1af045d049b1722fa96d7
#
_cell.length_a   1.000
_cell.length_b   1.000
_cell.length_c   1.000
_cell.angle_alpha   90.00
_cell.angle_beta   90.00
_cell.angle_gamma   90.00
#
_symmetry.space_group_name_H-M   'P 1'
#
loop_
_entity.id
_entity.type
_entity.pdbx_description
1 polymer ?
#
loop_
_entity_poly.entity_id
_entity_poly.type
_entity_poly.pdbx_seq_one_letter_code
_entity_poly.pdbx_strand_id
1 'polypeptide(L)'
;MYLPKHFAETDVAEMHALMRANPLATLITHGPDGLNANHIPLLLSDGKLQGHIARANPLWQEGKVTGEVLVIFHGDESYISPSGYATKAEHGKVVPTWNYATVHAYGDLRVIDDPAWIFGQISALTACHETALPQPWAVSDAPADYIERMLGALVGIEITITRLLGKWKVSQNQPAENQASLIAALVK
;
A
#
# COMPACT_ATOMS: atom_id res chain seq x y z
N MET A 1 7.62 12.82 0.70
CA MET A 1 6.90 13.04 -0.59
C MET A 1 6.65 14.53 -0.79
N TYR A 2 6.85 15.07 -2.03
CA TYR A 2 6.41 16.43 -2.36
C TYR A 2 4.88 16.48 -2.43
N LEU A 3 4.25 17.33 -1.62
CA LEU A 3 2.81 17.32 -1.38
C LEU A 3 2.22 18.75 -1.41
N PRO A 4 1.87 19.28 -2.60
CA PRO A 4 1.11 20.53 -2.71
C PRO A 4 -0.24 20.42 -2.00
N LYS A 5 -0.69 21.51 -1.37
CA LYS A 5 -1.93 21.53 -0.58
C LYS A 5 -3.17 21.01 -1.34
N HIS A 6 -3.29 21.36 -2.63
CA HIS A 6 -4.43 20.95 -3.46
C HIS A 6 -4.42 19.47 -3.87
N PHE A 7 -3.33 18.73 -3.60
CA PHE A 7 -3.24 17.29 -3.79
C PHE A 7 -3.15 16.51 -2.48
N ALA A 8 -3.07 17.22 -1.34
CA ALA A 8 -2.98 16.56 -0.05
C ALA A 8 -4.33 15.95 0.32
N GLU A 9 -4.32 14.66 0.62
CA GLU A 9 -5.40 13.99 1.33
C GLU A 9 -5.11 14.03 2.83
N THR A 10 -6.06 14.55 3.60
CA THR A 10 -5.94 14.70 5.06
C THR A 10 -6.94 13.85 5.83
N ASP A 11 -7.93 13.26 5.14
CA ASP A 11 -8.86 12.35 5.76
C ASP A 11 -8.18 10.99 5.99
N VAL A 12 -7.99 10.66 7.27
CA VAL A 12 -7.37 9.40 7.68
C VAL A 12 -8.22 8.19 7.25
N ALA A 13 -9.55 8.33 7.21
CA ALA A 13 -10.43 7.24 6.80
C ALA A 13 -10.24 6.90 5.32
N GLU A 14 -10.11 7.92 4.44
CA GLU A 14 -9.82 7.75 3.03
C GLU A 14 -8.43 7.13 2.79
N MET A 15 -7.41 7.60 3.52
CA MET A 15 -6.08 6.99 3.46
C MET A 15 -6.11 5.52 3.89
N HIS A 16 -6.81 5.18 4.97
CA HIS A 16 -6.98 3.80 5.41
C HIS A 16 -7.78 2.95 4.42
N ALA A 17 -8.78 3.53 3.74
CA ALA A 17 -9.54 2.84 2.70
C ALA A 17 -8.64 2.45 1.53
N LEU A 18 -7.80 3.37 1.03
CA LEU A 18 -6.82 3.09 -0.02
C LEU A 18 -5.85 1.97 0.41
N MET A 19 -5.33 2.04 1.65
CA MET A 19 -4.38 1.03 2.16
C MET A 19 -5.01 -0.36 2.22
N ARG A 20 -6.28 -0.48 2.66
CA ARG A 20 -7.01 -1.75 2.68
C ARG A 20 -7.33 -2.29 1.30
N ALA A 21 -7.66 -1.40 0.36
CA ALA A 21 -7.95 -1.79 -1.03
C ALA A 21 -6.69 -2.25 -1.79
N ASN A 22 -5.51 -1.78 -1.38
CA ASN A 22 -4.23 -2.05 -2.06
C ASN A 22 -3.19 -2.59 -1.06
N PRO A 23 -3.40 -3.78 -0.47
CA PRO A 23 -2.58 -4.28 0.62
C PRO A 23 -1.14 -4.66 0.23
N LEU A 24 -0.86 -4.94 -1.06
CA LEU A 24 0.50 -5.21 -1.53
C LEU A 24 1.30 -3.91 -1.59
N ALA A 25 1.99 -3.63 -0.49
CA ALA A 25 2.72 -2.38 -0.29
C ALA A 25 4.23 -2.53 -0.52
N THR A 26 4.90 -1.40 -0.75
CA THR A 26 6.36 -1.33 -0.81
C THR A 26 6.88 -0.87 0.54
N LEU A 27 7.53 -1.77 1.28
CA LEU A 27 8.25 -1.47 2.51
C LEU A 27 9.69 -1.06 2.17
N ILE A 28 10.05 0.17 2.50
CA ILE A 28 11.38 0.73 2.33
C ILE A 28 12.04 0.84 3.70
N THR A 29 13.21 0.22 3.83
CA THR A 29 14.03 0.22 5.03
C THR A 29 15.41 0.77 4.72
N HIS A 30 16.10 1.27 5.74
CA HIS A 30 17.50 1.65 5.67
C HIS A 30 18.31 0.81 6.65
N GLY A 31 19.48 0.37 6.24
CA GLY A 31 20.39 -0.44 7.06
C GLY A 31 21.85 -0.21 6.67
N PRO A 32 22.77 -1.01 7.18
CA PRO A 32 24.21 -0.88 6.89
C PRO A 32 24.54 -0.95 5.41
N ASP A 33 23.74 -1.71 4.66
CA ASP A 33 23.92 -1.91 3.22
C ASP A 33 23.18 -0.84 2.37
N GLY A 34 22.60 0.20 3.01
CA GLY A 34 21.83 1.27 2.39
C GLY A 34 20.33 1.02 2.39
N LEU A 35 19.64 1.58 1.37
CA LEU A 35 18.20 1.42 1.19
C LEU A 35 17.87 0.04 0.62
N ASN A 36 16.81 -0.55 1.17
CA ASN A 36 16.24 -1.81 0.67
C ASN A 36 14.72 -1.65 0.52
N ALA A 37 14.14 -2.25 -0.52
CA ALA A 37 12.71 -2.25 -0.77
C ALA A 37 12.18 -3.68 -0.89
N ASN A 38 11.11 -3.98 -0.16
CA ASN A 38 10.40 -5.25 -0.23
C ASN A 38 8.93 -5.00 -0.57
N HIS A 39 8.32 -5.88 -1.37
CA HIS A 39 6.90 -5.84 -1.66
C HIS A 39 6.18 -6.88 -0.81
N ILE A 40 5.35 -6.42 0.12
CA ILE A 40 4.78 -7.26 1.18
C ILE A 40 3.30 -6.91 1.32
N PRO A 41 2.39 -7.90 1.29
CA PRO A 41 1.01 -7.69 1.70
C PRO A 41 0.94 -7.31 3.18
N LEU A 42 0.33 -6.17 3.50
CA LEU A 42 0.21 -5.66 4.86
C LEU A 42 -1.25 -5.45 5.23
N LEU A 43 -1.65 -6.02 6.35
CA LEU A 43 -2.98 -5.82 6.93
C LEU A 43 -2.95 -4.62 7.87
N LEU A 44 -3.85 -3.65 7.64
CA LEU A 44 -4.03 -2.50 8.53
C LEU A 44 -5.01 -2.86 9.66
N SER A 45 -4.54 -2.87 10.90
CA SER A 45 -5.33 -3.08 12.11
C SER A 45 -4.85 -2.17 13.23
N ASP A 46 -5.77 -1.45 13.87
CA ASP A 46 -5.52 -0.61 15.06
C ASP A 46 -4.31 0.31 14.97
N GLY A 47 -4.14 0.99 13.82
CA GLY A 47 -3.01 1.90 13.58
C GLY A 47 -1.67 1.21 13.34
N LYS A 48 -1.69 -0.10 13.09
CA LYS A 48 -0.53 -0.91 12.80
C LYS A 48 -0.66 -1.59 11.45
N LEU A 49 0.47 -1.82 10.80
CA LEU A 49 0.58 -2.65 9.61
C LEU A 49 1.20 -3.99 10.03
N GLN A 50 0.52 -5.08 9.71
CA GLN A 50 0.93 -6.43 10.07
C GLN A 50 1.14 -7.26 8.81
N GLY A 51 2.25 -7.98 8.76
CA GLY A 51 2.59 -8.86 7.66
C GLY A 51 3.60 -9.92 8.06
N HIS A 52 4.11 -10.63 7.10
CA HIS A 52 5.18 -11.60 7.31
C HIS A 52 6.14 -11.60 6.12
N ILE A 53 7.34 -12.08 6.37
CA ILE A 53 8.39 -12.26 5.36
C ILE A 53 8.93 -13.69 5.45
N ALA A 54 9.54 -14.16 4.37
CA ALA A 54 10.29 -15.41 4.43
C ALA A 54 11.45 -15.29 5.41
N ARG A 55 11.69 -16.32 6.21
CA ARG A 55 12.84 -16.38 7.15
C ARG A 55 14.20 -16.24 6.44
N ALA A 56 14.26 -16.58 5.14
CA ALA A 56 15.43 -16.36 4.31
C ALA A 56 15.68 -14.88 3.95
N ASN A 57 14.68 -13.98 4.12
CA ASN A 57 14.85 -12.55 3.91
C ASN A 57 15.62 -11.96 5.11
N PRO A 58 16.78 -11.33 4.92
CA PRO A 58 17.60 -10.86 6.04
C PRO A 58 17.02 -9.66 6.82
N LEU A 59 15.94 -9.07 6.35
CA LEU A 59 15.32 -7.85 6.92
C LEU A 59 15.02 -8.00 8.43
N TRP A 60 14.70 -9.20 8.92
CA TRP A 60 14.37 -9.45 10.32
C TRP A 60 15.60 -9.57 11.25
N GLN A 61 16.80 -9.69 10.70
CA GLN A 61 18.01 -9.85 11.48
C GLN A 61 18.38 -8.55 12.20
N GLU A 62 18.95 -8.68 13.40
CA GLU A 62 19.36 -7.54 14.21
C GLU A 62 20.34 -6.63 13.44
N GLY A 63 20.13 -5.31 13.54
CA GLY A 63 20.95 -4.30 12.89
C GLY A 63 20.72 -4.13 11.38
N LYS A 64 19.82 -4.91 10.75
CA LYS A 64 19.51 -4.77 9.33
C LYS A 64 18.54 -3.61 9.02
N VAL A 65 17.77 -3.14 10.00
CA VAL A 65 16.91 -1.98 9.89
C VAL A 65 17.29 -0.95 10.93
N THR A 66 17.46 0.29 10.53
CA THR A 66 17.79 1.42 11.41
C THR A 66 16.79 2.55 11.22
N GLY A 67 16.26 3.06 12.34
CA GLY A 67 15.33 4.19 12.35
C GLY A 67 13.94 3.87 11.78
N GLU A 68 13.23 4.94 11.44
CA GLU A 68 11.87 4.89 10.89
C GLU A 68 11.85 4.21 9.52
N VAL A 69 10.84 3.38 9.26
CA VAL A 69 10.60 2.77 7.96
C VAL A 69 9.53 3.53 7.19
N LEU A 70 9.51 3.36 5.86
CA LEU A 70 8.50 3.92 4.99
C LEU A 70 7.77 2.79 4.26
N VAL A 71 6.44 2.79 4.34
CA VAL A 71 5.56 1.90 3.57
C VAL A 71 4.77 2.74 2.57
N ILE A 72 4.81 2.34 1.30
CA ILE A 72 4.09 3.02 0.22
C ILE A 72 2.98 2.11 -0.29
N PHE A 73 1.74 2.62 -0.22
CA PHE A 73 0.56 2.03 -0.83
C PHE A 73 0.24 2.78 -2.11
N HIS A 74 0.05 2.05 -3.19
CA HIS A 74 -0.33 2.60 -4.49
C HIS A 74 -1.81 2.32 -4.75
N GLY A 75 -2.59 3.37 -5.01
CA GLY A 75 -3.94 3.27 -5.54
C GLY A 75 -3.93 3.29 -7.07
N ASP A 76 -5.11 3.55 -7.65
CA ASP A 76 -5.28 3.63 -9.10
C ASP A 76 -4.40 4.74 -9.70
N GLU A 77 -3.89 4.47 -10.90
CA GLU A 77 -3.11 5.42 -11.68
C GLU A 77 -3.55 5.43 -13.15
N SER A 78 -3.42 6.57 -13.79
CA SER A 78 -3.71 6.69 -15.22
C SER A 78 -2.92 7.81 -15.88
N TYR A 79 -2.47 7.56 -17.12
CA TYR A 79 -1.92 8.61 -17.98
C TYR A 79 -3.06 9.48 -18.52
N ILE A 80 -2.92 10.80 -18.38
CA ILE A 80 -3.86 11.79 -18.85
C ILE A 80 -3.31 12.47 -20.08
N SER A 81 -3.89 12.13 -21.23
CA SER A 81 -3.56 12.77 -22.51
C SER A 81 -4.17 14.18 -22.57
N PRO A 82 -3.44 15.17 -23.10
CA PRO A 82 -3.99 16.49 -23.41
C PRO A 82 -5.21 16.45 -24.34
N SER A 83 -5.37 15.37 -25.09
CA SER A 83 -6.51 15.20 -26.00
C SER A 83 -7.85 15.03 -25.26
N GLY A 84 -7.82 14.71 -23.97
CA GLY A 84 -9.00 14.66 -23.12
C GLY A 84 -9.46 16.02 -22.57
N TYR A 85 -8.67 17.09 -22.76
CA TYR A 85 -9.00 18.42 -22.23
C TYR A 85 -9.79 19.23 -23.24
N ALA A 86 -10.98 19.77 -22.83
CA ALA A 86 -11.81 20.63 -23.66
C ALA A 86 -11.06 21.90 -24.12
N THR A 87 -10.29 22.54 -23.22
CA THR A 87 -9.52 23.75 -23.50
C THR A 87 -8.38 23.57 -24.50
N LYS A 88 -8.04 22.33 -24.88
CA LYS A 88 -7.03 22.07 -25.92
C LYS A 88 -7.40 22.73 -27.25
N ALA A 89 -8.68 22.67 -27.64
CA ALA A 89 -9.17 23.25 -28.89
C ALA A 89 -9.20 24.81 -28.86
N GLU A 90 -9.28 25.40 -27.66
CA GLU A 90 -9.39 26.84 -27.49
C GLU A 90 -8.06 27.57 -27.57
N HIS A 91 -7.05 27.06 -26.83
CA HIS A 91 -5.78 27.77 -26.67
C HIS A 91 -4.54 26.88 -26.75
N GLY A 92 -4.69 25.53 -26.77
CA GLY A 92 -3.58 24.58 -26.87
C GLY A 92 -2.61 24.54 -25.69
N LYS A 93 -2.85 25.32 -24.62
CA LYS A 93 -1.96 25.42 -23.45
C LYS A 93 -2.23 24.28 -22.45
N VAL A 94 -2.12 23.05 -22.89
CA VAL A 94 -2.33 21.83 -22.10
C VAL A 94 -1.14 20.89 -22.25
N VAL A 95 -0.85 20.14 -21.21
CA VAL A 95 0.26 19.19 -21.16
C VAL A 95 -0.21 17.84 -20.62
N PRO A 96 0.46 16.73 -21.01
CA PRO A 96 0.16 15.44 -20.44
C PRO A 96 0.57 15.37 -18.96
N THR A 97 -0.11 14.49 -18.23
CA THR A 97 0.22 14.22 -16.83
C THR A 97 -0.17 12.81 -16.45
N TRP A 98 0.14 12.41 -15.22
CA TRP A 98 -0.38 11.22 -14.56
C TRP A 98 -1.33 11.62 -13.44
N ASN A 99 -2.49 10.97 -13.38
CA ASN A 99 -3.33 10.93 -12.20
C ASN A 99 -2.96 9.68 -11.39
N TYR A 100 -2.91 9.82 -10.07
CA TYR A 100 -2.62 8.72 -9.16
C TYR A 100 -3.05 9.06 -7.74
N ALA A 101 -3.30 8.03 -6.94
CA ALA A 101 -3.45 8.14 -5.50
C ALA A 101 -2.35 7.32 -4.81
N THR A 102 -1.81 7.83 -3.70
CA THR A 102 -0.82 7.09 -2.92
C THR A 102 -0.85 7.49 -1.45
N VAL A 103 -0.57 6.54 -0.58
CA VAL A 103 -0.38 6.78 0.86
C VAL A 103 1.03 6.35 1.26
N HIS A 104 1.74 7.24 1.93
CA HIS A 104 3.01 6.97 2.60
C HIS A 104 2.75 6.83 4.09
N ALA A 105 2.94 5.64 4.64
CA ALA A 105 2.91 5.37 6.06
C ALA A 105 4.35 5.27 6.58
N TYR A 106 4.66 6.07 7.59
CA TYR A 106 5.94 6.02 8.29
C TYR A 106 5.72 5.35 9.65
N GLY A 107 6.72 4.64 10.15
CA GLY A 107 6.55 3.97 11.41
C GLY A 107 7.76 3.20 11.92
N ASP A 108 7.57 2.59 13.09
CA ASP A 108 8.57 1.79 13.76
C ASP A 108 8.32 0.31 13.50
N LEU A 109 9.29 -0.36 12.89
CA LEU A 109 9.21 -1.78 12.56
C LEU A 109 9.63 -2.64 13.76
N ARG A 110 8.79 -3.62 14.08
CA ARG A 110 9.05 -4.67 15.05
C ARG A 110 9.03 -6.04 14.37
N VAL A 111 10.02 -6.84 14.65
CA VAL A 111 10.08 -8.25 14.24
C VAL A 111 9.37 -9.12 15.28
N ILE A 112 8.63 -10.13 14.83
CA ILE A 112 7.87 -11.05 15.67
C ILE A 112 8.20 -12.49 15.22
N ASP A 113 9.02 -13.18 16.01
CA ASP A 113 9.35 -14.60 15.78
C ASP A 113 8.52 -15.48 16.73
N ASP A 114 7.20 -15.42 16.58
CA ASP A 114 6.21 -16.17 17.34
C ASP A 114 5.27 -16.91 16.40
N PRO A 115 5.31 -18.24 16.33
CA PRO A 115 4.45 -19.03 15.45
C PRO A 115 2.94 -18.81 15.68
N ALA A 116 2.49 -18.56 16.92
CA ALA A 116 1.09 -18.33 17.20
C ALA A 116 0.62 -16.98 16.65
N TRP A 117 1.45 -15.93 16.81
CA TRP A 117 1.19 -14.63 16.23
C TRP A 117 1.19 -14.70 14.68
N ILE A 118 2.18 -15.38 14.08
CA ILE A 118 2.28 -15.55 12.63
C ILE A 118 1.05 -16.29 12.10
N PHE A 119 0.61 -17.37 12.76
CA PHE A 119 -0.60 -18.09 12.39
C PHE A 119 -1.85 -17.19 12.42
N GLY A 120 -2.01 -16.37 13.45
CA GLY A 120 -3.09 -15.38 13.53
C GLY A 120 -3.06 -14.36 12.40
N GLN A 121 -1.87 -13.83 12.10
CA GLN A 121 -1.67 -12.84 11.04
C GLN A 121 -1.97 -13.42 9.64
N ILE A 122 -1.44 -14.60 9.29
CA ILE A 122 -1.73 -15.23 8.00
C ILE A 122 -3.19 -15.61 7.87
N SER A 123 -3.85 -16.06 8.96
CA SER A 123 -5.27 -16.37 8.96
C SER A 123 -6.13 -15.13 8.70
N ALA A 124 -5.80 -14.01 9.36
CA ALA A 124 -6.51 -12.74 9.16
C ALA A 124 -6.30 -12.19 7.75
N LEU A 125 -5.07 -12.24 7.21
CA LEU A 125 -4.76 -11.80 5.85
C LEU A 125 -5.48 -12.68 4.81
N THR A 126 -5.48 -14.00 5.00
CA THR A 126 -6.21 -14.95 4.14
C THR A 126 -7.70 -14.65 4.16
N ALA A 127 -8.31 -14.52 5.34
CA ALA A 127 -9.73 -14.22 5.45
C ALA A 127 -10.13 -12.89 4.77
N CYS A 128 -9.27 -11.89 4.85
CA CYS A 128 -9.49 -10.59 4.18
C CYS A 128 -9.68 -10.75 2.66
N HIS A 129 -8.97 -11.68 2.03
CA HIS A 129 -9.03 -11.89 0.58
C HIS A 129 -10.02 -12.99 0.16
N GLU A 130 -10.18 -14.01 0.98
CA GLU A 130 -10.95 -15.20 0.64
C GLU A 130 -12.46 -15.05 0.92
N THR A 131 -12.85 -14.27 1.95
CA THR A 131 -14.25 -14.21 2.43
C THR A 131 -15.24 -13.82 1.33
N ALA A 132 -14.84 -13.06 0.32
CA ALA A 132 -15.69 -12.64 -0.79
C ALA A 132 -15.75 -13.66 -1.94
N LEU A 133 -14.95 -14.72 -1.91
CA LEU A 133 -14.90 -15.73 -2.98
C LEU A 133 -16.03 -16.75 -2.82
N PRO A 134 -16.52 -17.35 -3.91
CA PRO A 134 -17.59 -18.36 -3.86
C PRO A 134 -17.25 -19.61 -3.05
N GLN A 135 -15.97 -19.94 -2.95
CA GLN A 135 -15.42 -21.05 -2.16
C GLN A 135 -14.19 -20.54 -1.40
N PRO A 136 -14.39 -19.86 -0.26
CA PRO A 136 -13.29 -19.29 0.50
C PRO A 136 -12.40 -20.39 1.07
N TRP A 137 -11.10 -20.22 0.94
CA TRP A 137 -10.08 -21.07 1.55
C TRP A 137 -9.69 -20.52 2.93
N ALA A 138 -9.47 -21.42 3.88
CA ALA A 138 -8.93 -21.07 5.19
C ALA A 138 -7.59 -21.78 5.43
N VAL A 139 -6.73 -21.18 6.26
CA VAL A 139 -5.42 -21.79 6.60
C VAL A 139 -5.61 -23.19 7.21
N SER A 140 -6.71 -23.41 7.95
CA SER A 140 -7.07 -24.70 8.54
C SER A 140 -7.44 -25.79 7.53
N ASP A 141 -7.64 -25.47 6.25
CA ASP A 141 -7.93 -26.46 5.22
C ASP A 141 -6.67 -27.22 4.79
N ALA A 142 -5.50 -26.69 5.07
CA ALA A 142 -4.23 -27.35 4.82
C ALA A 142 -3.87 -28.35 5.97
N PRO A 143 -3.14 -29.43 5.67
CA PRO A 143 -2.69 -30.38 6.69
C PRO A 143 -1.85 -29.70 7.79
N ALA A 144 -2.08 -30.09 9.06
CA ALA A 144 -1.46 -29.45 10.22
C ALA A 144 0.08 -29.47 10.19
N ASP A 145 0.67 -30.61 9.79
CA ASP A 145 2.11 -30.76 9.65
C ASP A 145 2.72 -29.88 8.55
N TYR A 146 1.94 -29.63 7.49
CA TYR A 146 2.33 -28.68 6.43
C TYR A 146 2.33 -27.25 6.96
N ILE A 147 1.26 -26.86 7.69
CA ILE A 147 1.15 -25.52 8.29
C ILE A 147 2.32 -25.27 9.24
N GLU A 148 2.63 -26.22 10.12
CA GLU A 148 3.74 -26.10 11.09
C GLU A 148 5.08 -25.85 10.38
N ARG A 149 5.36 -26.60 9.33
CA ARG A 149 6.58 -26.41 8.52
C ARG A 149 6.61 -25.03 7.86
N MET A 150 5.48 -24.57 7.31
CA MET A 150 5.39 -23.26 6.66
C MET A 150 5.58 -22.13 7.67
N LEU A 151 4.99 -22.22 8.86
CA LEU A 151 5.19 -21.24 9.94
C LEU A 151 6.67 -21.11 10.32
N GLY A 152 7.39 -22.23 10.39
CA GLY A 152 8.83 -22.23 10.65
C GLY A 152 9.68 -21.51 9.59
N ALA A 153 9.15 -21.36 8.36
CA ALA A 153 9.80 -20.64 7.26
C ALA A 153 9.46 -19.14 7.19
N LEU A 154 8.63 -18.65 8.11
CA LEU A 154 8.17 -17.27 8.16
C LEU A 154 8.69 -16.51 9.38
N VAL A 155 8.68 -15.19 9.28
CA VAL A 155 8.90 -14.24 10.37
C VAL A 155 7.86 -13.15 10.26
N GLY A 156 7.18 -12.85 11.35
CA GLY A 156 6.20 -11.76 11.43
C GLY A 156 6.88 -10.41 11.50
N ILE A 157 6.22 -9.42 10.92
CA ILE A 157 6.58 -8.02 11.03
C ILE A 157 5.35 -7.19 11.39
N GLU A 158 5.54 -6.23 12.27
CA GLU A 158 4.54 -5.24 12.66
C GLU A 158 5.16 -3.85 12.59
N ILE A 159 4.44 -2.89 11.98
CA ILE A 159 4.88 -1.50 11.89
C ILE A 159 3.84 -0.65 12.60
N THR A 160 4.23 -0.01 13.70
CA THR A 160 3.40 0.99 14.37
C THR A 160 3.46 2.29 13.58
N ILE A 161 2.32 2.72 13.02
CA ILE A 161 2.25 3.93 12.21
C ILE A 161 2.45 5.16 13.10
N THR A 162 3.44 5.98 12.78
CA THR A 162 3.73 7.26 13.46
C THR A 162 3.19 8.45 12.68
N ARG A 163 3.09 8.32 11.35
CA ARG A 163 2.67 9.40 10.45
C ARG A 163 2.15 8.86 9.13
N LEU A 164 1.09 9.51 8.60
CA LEU A 164 0.53 9.26 7.27
C LEU A 164 0.67 10.51 6.40
N LEU A 165 0.94 10.31 5.11
CA LEU A 165 0.85 11.33 4.08
C LEU A 165 0.05 10.75 2.91
N GLY A 166 -1.13 11.31 2.63
CA GLY A 166 -1.95 10.97 1.47
C GLY A 166 -1.79 11.97 0.33
N LYS A 167 -1.73 11.48 -0.89
CA LYS A 167 -1.71 12.31 -2.09
C LYS A 167 -2.66 11.77 -3.14
N TRP A 168 -3.68 12.56 -3.46
CA TRP A 168 -4.60 12.35 -4.56
C TRP A 168 -4.32 13.38 -5.64
N LYS A 169 -3.66 13.03 -6.71
CA LYS A 169 -3.47 13.85 -7.89
C LYS A 169 -4.41 13.35 -8.97
N VAL A 170 -5.62 13.91 -9.00
CA VAL A 170 -6.73 13.46 -9.84
C VAL A 170 -7.29 14.60 -10.73
N SER A 171 -6.43 15.48 -11.19
CA SER A 171 -6.77 16.62 -12.06
C SER A 171 -7.66 17.68 -11.39
N GLN A 172 -7.78 17.69 -10.05
CA GLN A 172 -8.60 18.66 -9.30
C GLN A 172 -8.10 20.11 -9.40
N ASN A 173 -6.89 20.32 -9.89
CA ASN A 173 -6.32 21.63 -10.17
C ASN A 173 -6.65 22.14 -11.60
N GLN A 174 -7.34 21.34 -12.42
CA GLN A 174 -7.77 21.73 -13.76
C GLN A 174 -9.06 22.55 -13.70
N PRO A 175 -9.33 23.43 -14.70
CA PRO A 175 -10.62 24.08 -14.85
C PRO A 175 -11.78 23.07 -14.91
N ALA A 176 -12.97 23.46 -14.46
CA ALA A 176 -14.14 22.58 -14.37
C ALA A 176 -14.49 21.89 -15.70
N GLU A 177 -14.36 22.61 -16.81
CA GLU A 177 -14.58 22.08 -18.16
C GLU A 177 -13.60 20.97 -18.55
N ASN A 178 -12.33 21.08 -18.14
CA ASN A 178 -11.34 20.04 -18.34
C ASN A 178 -11.62 18.81 -17.44
N GLN A 179 -12.04 19.03 -16.20
CA GLN A 179 -12.43 17.93 -15.31
C GLN A 179 -13.62 17.16 -15.89
N ALA A 180 -14.66 17.87 -16.35
CA ALA A 180 -15.84 17.26 -16.97
C ALA A 180 -15.48 16.46 -18.24
N SER A 181 -14.64 17.02 -19.12
CA SER A 181 -14.23 16.34 -20.35
C SER A 181 -13.37 15.10 -20.09
N LEU A 182 -12.53 15.11 -19.04
CA LEU A 182 -11.75 13.94 -18.62
C LEU A 182 -12.65 12.83 -18.10
N ILE A 183 -13.62 13.13 -17.23
CA ILE A 183 -14.56 12.12 -16.72
C ILE A 183 -15.28 11.46 -17.91
N ALA A 184 -15.78 12.26 -18.86
CA ALA A 184 -16.45 11.73 -20.05
C ALA A 184 -15.52 10.87 -20.95
N ALA A 185 -14.21 11.10 -20.93
CA ALA A 185 -13.23 10.33 -21.69
C ALA A 185 -12.83 9.01 -21.03
N LEU A 186 -12.84 8.96 -19.67
CA LEU A 186 -12.46 7.76 -18.89
C LEU A 186 -13.60 6.75 -18.77
N VAL A 187 -14.85 7.15 -18.97
CA VAL A 187 -16.05 6.27 -18.89
C VAL A 187 -16.32 5.54 -20.22
N LYS A 188 -15.57 5.82 -21.28
CA LYS A 188 -15.66 5.13 -22.58
C LYS A 188 -14.72 3.94 -22.66
#